data_1b9ed8db45c339210d84de075488c9d6
#
_entry.id   1b9ed8db45c339210d84de075488c9d6
#
_cell.length_a   1.000
_cell.length_b   1.000
_cell.length_c   1.000
_cell.angle_alpha   90.00
_cell.angle_beta   90.00
_cell.angle_gamma   90.00
#
_symmetry.space_group_name_H-M   'P 1'
#
loop_
_entity.id
_entity.type
_entity.pdbx_description
1 polymer ?
#
loop_
_entity_poly.entity_id
_entity_poly.type
_entity_poly.pdbx_seq_one_letter_code
_entity_poly.pdbx_strand_id
1 'polypeptide(L)'
;MADNERELVCMITRGIDHEMSSVGFTIANGGITSGLKVSIFLSSSGVDLVRKRAADTTKVHPLDSLADLIKSFISRGGTIWACTPCVKSRGYSEADLIEGVVISGASVIHERIKNGAATLSF
;
A
#
# COMPACT_ATOMS: atom_id res chain seq x y z
N MET A 1 23.51 4.05 -11.13
CA MET A 1 22.61 3.88 -12.24
C MET A 1 21.21 3.63 -11.73
N ALA A 2 20.23 4.28 -12.32
CA ALA A 2 18.86 4.11 -11.92
C ALA A 2 18.41 2.65 -12.01
N ASP A 3 18.95 1.94 -12.98
CA ASP A 3 18.69 0.52 -13.18
C ASP A 3 19.20 -0.36 -12.05
N ASN A 4 20.00 0.18 -11.12
CA ASN A 4 20.42 -0.55 -9.94
C ASN A 4 19.46 -0.37 -8.78
N GLU A 5 18.42 0.41 -8.97
CA GLU A 5 17.41 0.63 -7.94
C GLU A 5 16.64 -0.66 -7.70
N ARG A 6 16.67 -1.13 -6.45
CA ARG A 6 15.93 -2.33 -6.07
C ARG A 6 14.50 -1.98 -5.77
N GLU A 7 13.62 -2.89 -6.14
CA GLU A 7 12.19 -2.74 -5.88
C GLU A 7 11.73 -3.63 -4.72
N LEU A 8 10.82 -3.10 -3.94
CA LEU A 8 10.13 -3.82 -2.88
C LEU A 8 8.62 -3.68 -3.11
N VAL A 9 7.91 -4.79 -3.09
CA VAL A 9 6.44 -4.78 -3.10
C VAL A 9 5.95 -5.30 -1.76
N CYS A 10 5.18 -4.49 -1.06
CA CYS A 10 4.55 -4.89 0.20
C CYS A 10 3.09 -5.23 -0.07
N MET A 11 2.66 -6.41 0.34
CA MET A 11 1.25 -6.79 0.28
C MET A 11 0.62 -6.60 1.64
N ILE A 12 -0.50 -5.87 1.69
CA ILE A 12 -1.25 -5.67 2.93
C ILE A 12 -2.66 -6.20 2.72
N THR A 13 -3.06 -7.14 3.58
CA THR A 13 -4.34 -7.84 3.46
C THR A 13 -5.30 -7.51 4.61
N ARG A 14 -4.84 -6.75 5.60
CA ARG A 14 -5.63 -6.43 6.80
C ARG A 14 -6.24 -5.04 6.68
N GLY A 15 -7.35 -4.83 7.38
CA GLY A 15 -8.09 -3.59 7.34
C GLY A 15 -7.64 -2.56 8.37
N ILE A 16 -8.49 -1.55 8.58
CA ILE A 16 -8.17 -0.40 9.42
C ILE A 16 -8.07 -0.72 10.91
N ASP A 17 -8.65 -1.83 11.32
CA ASP A 17 -8.68 -2.26 12.73
C ASP A 17 -7.61 -3.29 13.08
N HIS A 18 -6.67 -3.54 12.19
CA HIS A 18 -5.60 -4.51 12.43
C HIS A 18 -4.25 -3.80 12.45
N GLU A 19 -3.46 -4.03 13.49
CA GLU A 19 -2.18 -3.35 13.67
C GLU A 19 -1.19 -3.60 12.53
N MET A 20 -1.27 -4.77 11.88
CA MET A 20 -0.35 -5.09 10.77
C MET A 20 -0.50 -4.15 9.58
N SER A 21 -1.64 -3.49 9.44
CA SER A 21 -1.81 -2.47 8.40
C SER A 21 -0.88 -1.28 8.64
N SER A 22 -0.81 -0.81 9.88
CA SER A 22 0.10 0.27 10.26
C SER A 22 1.56 -0.18 10.20
N VAL A 23 1.85 -1.42 10.61
CA VAL A 23 3.19 -2.00 10.51
C VAL A 23 3.63 -2.05 9.04
N GLY A 24 2.76 -2.51 8.16
CA GLY A 24 3.06 -2.61 6.73
C GLY A 24 3.41 -1.26 6.10
N PHE A 25 2.62 -0.23 6.39
CA PHE A 25 2.91 1.11 5.89
C PHE A 25 4.16 1.72 6.52
N THR A 26 4.44 1.41 7.78
CA THR A 26 5.67 1.86 8.43
C THR A 26 6.89 1.24 7.76
N ILE A 27 6.86 -0.07 7.49
CA ILE A 27 7.96 -0.76 6.81
C ILE A 27 8.13 -0.26 5.39
N ALA A 28 7.02 -0.04 4.68
CA ALA A 28 7.06 0.47 3.32
C ALA A 28 7.72 1.86 3.26
N ASN A 29 7.36 2.76 4.17
CA ASN A 29 8.00 4.07 4.27
C ASN A 29 9.48 3.94 4.59
N GLY A 30 9.84 3.01 5.48
CA GLY A 30 11.23 2.72 5.79
C GLY A 30 12.01 2.24 4.56
N GLY A 31 11.37 1.49 3.70
CA GLY A 31 11.95 1.05 2.43
C GLY A 31 12.32 2.23 1.54
N ILE A 32 11.43 3.22 1.42
CA ILE A 32 11.72 4.44 0.66
C ILE A 32 12.92 5.18 1.28
N THR A 33 12.93 5.30 2.61
CA THR A 33 14.04 5.95 3.32
C THR A 33 15.37 5.25 3.04
N SER A 34 15.34 3.92 2.89
CA SER A 34 16.53 3.12 2.59
C SER A 34 16.97 3.17 1.12
N GLY A 35 16.22 3.87 0.27
CA GLY A 35 16.55 4.00 -1.14
C GLY A 35 15.90 2.98 -2.05
N LEU A 36 14.96 2.19 -1.54
CA LEU A 36 14.22 1.26 -2.37
C LEU A 36 13.09 1.97 -3.10
N LYS A 37 12.74 1.44 -4.27
CA LYS A 37 11.51 1.82 -4.95
C LYS A 37 10.40 0.94 -4.42
N VAL A 38 9.42 1.51 -3.75
CA VAL A 38 8.43 0.74 -2.99
C VAL A 38 7.04 0.90 -3.58
N SER A 39 6.34 -0.22 -3.69
CA SER A 39 4.93 -0.27 -4.05
C SER A 39 4.17 -1.07 -2.99
N ILE A 40 2.91 -0.73 -2.80
CA ILE A 40 2.02 -1.47 -1.91
C ILE A 40 0.86 -2.00 -2.73
N PHE A 41 0.56 -3.29 -2.57
CA PHE A 41 -0.63 -3.91 -3.16
C PHE A 41 -1.60 -4.25 -2.03
N LEU A 42 -2.79 -3.68 -2.10
CA LEU A 42 -3.85 -3.90 -1.11
C LEU A 42 -4.83 -4.93 -1.65
N SER A 43 -5.03 -6.00 -0.91
CA SER A 43 -6.04 -7.01 -1.25
C SER A 43 -6.91 -7.32 -0.06
N SER A 44 -8.05 -7.98 -0.29
CA SER A 44 -8.97 -8.31 0.78
C SER A 44 -9.36 -7.04 1.56
N SER A 45 -9.38 -7.09 2.89
CA SER A 45 -9.70 -5.93 3.72
C SER A 45 -8.69 -4.80 3.60
N GLY A 46 -7.51 -5.06 3.01
CA GLY A 46 -6.52 -4.01 2.77
C GLY A 46 -7.02 -2.88 1.89
N VAL A 47 -7.96 -3.16 0.97
CA VAL A 47 -8.49 -2.11 0.11
C VAL A 47 -9.30 -1.06 0.89
N ASP A 48 -9.77 -1.40 2.08
CA ASP A 48 -10.49 -0.45 2.94
C ASP A 48 -9.58 0.66 3.45
N LEU A 49 -8.26 0.42 3.50
CA LEU A 49 -7.30 1.39 4.03
C LEU A 49 -7.26 2.67 3.20
N VAL A 50 -7.58 2.58 1.93
CA VAL A 50 -7.51 3.72 1.00
C VAL A 50 -8.89 4.24 0.61
N ARG A 51 -9.93 3.75 1.21
CA ARG A 51 -11.24 4.37 1.11
C ARG A 51 -11.17 5.73 1.80
N LYS A 52 -11.76 6.74 1.19
CA LYS A 52 -11.70 8.11 1.73
C LYS A 52 -12.14 8.13 3.19
N ARG A 53 -11.32 8.74 4.04
CA ARG A 53 -11.51 8.91 5.48
C ARG A 53 -11.41 7.64 6.33
N ALA A 54 -11.25 6.47 5.72
CA ALA A 54 -11.26 5.22 6.49
C ALA A 54 -10.11 5.16 7.50
N ALA A 55 -8.96 5.71 7.16
CA ALA A 55 -7.76 5.65 8.02
C ALA A 55 -7.68 6.79 9.06
N ASP A 56 -8.63 7.72 9.06
CA ASP A 56 -8.50 8.98 9.83
C ASP A 56 -8.37 8.77 11.34
N THR A 57 -8.94 7.70 11.88
CA THR A 57 -8.95 7.46 13.33
C THR A 57 -8.04 6.31 13.76
N THR A 58 -7.30 5.70 12.84
CA THR A 58 -6.46 4.56 13.18
C THR A 58 -5.07 5.02 13.59
N LYS A 59 -4.69 4.64 14.80
CA LYS A 59 -3.33 4.86 15.31
C LYS A 59 -2.95 3.72 16.23
N VAL A 60 -1.81 3.08 15.93
CA VAL A 60 -1.27 1.98 16.72
C VAL A 60 0.00 2.45 17.39
N HIS A 61 -0.08 2.67 18.71
CA HIS A 61 1.10 3.10 19.46
C HIS A 61 2.22 2.05 19.39
N PRO A 62 3.48 2.43 19.14
CA PRO A 62 4.04 3.78 19.04
C PRO A 62 4.15 4.31 17.61
N LEU A 63 3.49 3.69 16.65
CA LEU A 63 3.58 4.10 15.25
C LEU A 63 2.83 5.41 14.99
N ASP A 64 3.15 6.07 13.87
CA ASP A 64 2.41 7.23 13.42
C ASP A 64 0.97 6.83 13.05
N SER A 65 0.08 7.81 12.95
CA SER A 65 -1.29 7.55 12.52
C SER A 65 -1.30 6.93 11.12
N LEU A 66 -2.24 6.04 10.87
CA LEU A 66 -2.33 5.37 9.57
C LEU A 66 -2.52 6.36 8.43
N ALA A 67 -3.34 7.39 8.64
CA ALA A 67 -3.55 8.43 7.62
C ALA A 67 -2.23 9.14 7.27
N ASP A 68 -1.41 9.46 8.26
CA ASP A 68 -0.12 10.10 8.03
C ASP A 68 0.85 9.16 7.32
N LEU A 69 0.85 7.89 7.67
CA LEU A 69 1.71 6.88 7.02
C LEU A 69 1.35 6.75 5.54
N ILE A 70 0.06 6.72 5.21
CA ILE A 70 -0.41 6.61 3.84
C ILE A 70 -0.03 7.87 3.05
N LYS A 71 -0.29 9.05 3.61
CA LYS A 71 0.06 10.32 2.98
C LYS A 71 1.55 10.44 2.71
N SER A 72 2.37 10.09 3.70
CA SER A 72 3.82 10.12 3.56
C SER A 72 4.28 9.19 2.44
N PHE A 73 3.72 7.99 2.41
CA PHE A 73 4.08 7.01 1.38
C PHE A 73 3.81 7.54 -0.03
N ILE A 74 2.62 8.08 -0.26
CA ILE A 74 2.24 8.62 -1.56
C ILE A 74 3.08 9.84 -1.92
N SER A 75 3.25 10.78 -0.98
CA SER A 75 4.00 12.02 -1.24
C SER A 75 5.47 11.77 -1.53
N ARG A 76 6.01 10.67 -1.05
CA ARG A 76 7.41 10.29 -1.27
C ARG A 76 7.61 9.42 -2.51
N GLY A 77 6.59 9.29 -3.35
CA GLY A 77 6.68 8.58 -4.62
C GLY A 77 6.30 7.11 -4.58
N GLY A 78 5.78 6.62 -3.47
CA GLY A 78 5.29 5.24 -3.39
C GLY A 78 4.04 5.04 -4.24
N THR A 79 3.90 3.85 -4.80
CA THR A 79 2.72 3.47 -5.59
C THR A 79 1.82 2.57 -4.78
N ILE A 80 0.52 2.84 -4.81
CA ILE A 80 -0.47 1.98 -4.15
C ILE A 80 -1.43 1.43 -5.20
N TRP A 81 -1.55 0.11 -5.24
CA TRP A 81 -2.54 -0.60 -6.05
C TRP A 81 -3.60 -1.19 -5.13
N ALA A 82 -4.86 -1.05 -5.53
CA ALA A 82 -5.99 -1.69 -4.85
C ALA A 82 -6.54 -2.80 -5.76
N CYS A 83 -6.66 -3.99 -5.19
CA CYS A 83 -7.05 -5.19 -5.93
C CYS A 83 -8.43 -5.04 -6.56
N THR A 84 -8.52 -5.23 -7.88
CA THR A 84 -9.77 -5.05 -8.63
C THR A 84 -10.95 -5.86 -8.07
N PRO A 85 -10.87 -7.20 -7.91
CA PRO A 85 -12.04 -7.92 -7.39
C PRO A 85 -12.40 -7.54 -5.96
N CYS A 86 -11.42 -7.17 -5.14
CA CYS A 86 -11.69 -6.79 -3.76
C CYS A 86 -12.40 -5.43 -3.67
N VAL A 87 -12.03 -4.50 -4.54
CA VAL A 87 -12.68 -3.19 -4.66
C VAL A 87 -14.11 -3.37 -5.18
N LYS A 88 -14.28 -4.18 -6.22
CA LYS A 88 -15.59 -4.42 -6.83
C LYS A 88 -16.54 -5.12 -5.89
N SER A 89 -16.08 -6.13 -5.15
CA SER A 89 -16.95 -6.88 -4.24
C SER A 89 -17.47 -6.00 -3.10
N ARG A 90 -16.78 -4.90 -2.80
CA ARG A 90 -17.20 -3.94 -1.77
C ARG A 90 -18.01 -2.80 -2.35
N GLY A 91 -18.22 -2.77 -3.66
CA GLY A 91 -18.97 -1.72 -4.32
C GLY A 91 -18.23 -0.39 -4.38
N TYR A 92 -16.92 -0.39 -4.23
CA TYR A 92 -16.13 0.84 -4.34
C TYR A 92 -15.88 1.20 -5.80
N SER A 93 -16.03 2.48 -6.11
CA SER A 93 -15.57 3.06 -7.37
C SER A 93 -14.29 3.83 -7.13
N GLU A 94 -13.64 4.25 -8.20
CA GLU A 94 -12.44 5.07 -8.09
C GLU A 94 -12.69 6.33 -7.25
N ALA A 95 -13.89 6.91 -7.36
CA ALA A 95 -14.26 8.10 -6.61
C ALA A 95 -14.33 7.87 -5.10
N ASP A 96 -14.47 6.63 -4.65
CA ASP A 96 -14.52 6.29 -3.23
C ASP A 96 -13.14 6.17 -2.61
N LEU A 97 -12.08 6.12 -3.42
CA LEU A 97 -10.71 5.92 -2.98
C LEU A 97 -9.95 7.24 -2.95
N ILE A 98 -8.95 7.32 -2.09
CA ILE A 98 -8.10 8.51 -2.01
C ILE A 98 -7.33 8.70 -3.31
N GLU A 99 -6.96 9.94 -3.60
CA GLU A 99 -6.18 10.27 -4.79
C GLU A 99 -4.83 9.59 -4.76
N GLY A 100 -4.38 9.13 -5.92
CA GLY A 100 -3.08 8.47 -6.05
C GLY A 100 -3.14 6.94 -6.02
N VAL A 101 -4.31 6.36 -5.70
CA VAL A 101 -4.47 4.91 -5.69
C VAL A 101 -4.93 4.44 -7.07
N VAL A 102 -4.32 3.37 -7.56
CA VAL A 102 -4.65 2.75 -8.84
C VAL A 102 -5.33 1.41 -8.60
N ILE A 103 -6.51 1.23 -9.17
CA ILE A 103 -7.21 -0.06 -9.11
C ILE A 103 -6.57 -0.98 -10.15
N SER A 104 -6.08 -2.14 -9.73
CA SER A 104 -5.36 -3.04 -10.63
C SER A 104 -5.45 -4.48 -10.14
N GLY A 105 -5.25 -5.41 -11.06
CA GLY A 105 -5.16 -6.83 -10.72
C GLY A 105 -3.76 -7.22 -10.27
N ALA A 106 -3.61 -8.48 -9.83
CA ALA A 106 -2.34 -8.98 -9.30
C ALA A 106 -1.23 -9.08 -10.33
N SER A 107 -1.54 -8.94 -11.62
CA SER A 107 -0.52 -8.98 -12.67
C SER A 107 0.58 -7.93 -12.46
N VAL A 108 0.26 -6.80 -11.84
CA VAL A 108 1.27 -5.77 -11.55
C VAL A 108 2.34 -6.29 -10.61
N ILE A 109 1.96 -7.14 -9.64
CA ILE A 109 2.93 -7.76 -8.73
C ILE A 109 3.83 -8.73 -9.50
N HIS A 110 3.22 -9.55 -10.34
CA HIS A 110 3.97 -10.54 -11.12
C HIS A 110 4.99 -9.88 -12.03
N GLU A 111 4.64 -8.76 -12.64
CA GLU A 111 5.59 -8.01 -13.48
C GLU A 111 6.77 -7.49 -12.66
N ARG A 112 6.51 -6.98 -11.44
CA ARG A 112 7.60 -6.51 -10.58
C ARG A 112 8.50 -7.66 -10.16
N ILE A 113 7.92 -8.81 -9.81
CA ILE A 113 8.69 -9.99 -9.43
C ILE A 113 9.56 -10.46 -10.60
N LYS A 114 9.02 -10.48 -11.81
CA LYS A 114 9.79 -10.86 -13.01
C LYS A 114 10.98 -9.93 -13.21
N ASN A 115 10.87 -8.68 -12.79
CA ASN A 115 11.95 -7.69 -12.91
C ASN A 115 12.84 -7.64 -11.66
N GLY A 116 12.70 -8.59 -10.75
CA GLY A 116 13.61 -8.75 -9.62
C GLY A 116 13.17 -8.11 -8.31
N ALA A 117 11.92 -7.70 -8.19
CA ALA A 117 11.44 -7.11 -6.93
C ALA A 117 11.41 -8.13 -5.81
N ALA A 118 11.76 -7.68 -4.60
CA ALA A 118 11.53 -8.43 -3.38
C ALA A 118 10.09 -8.19 -2.90
N THR A 119 9.55 -9.08 -2.08
CA THR A 119 8.19 -8.94 -1.56
C THR A 119 8.15 -9.17 -0.06
N LEU A 120 7.28 -8.42 0.61
CA LEU A 120 6.92 -8.62 2.01
C LEU A 120 5.41 -8.62 2.11
N SER A 121 4.87 -9.39 3.06
CA SER A 121 3.42 -9.52 3.23
C SER A 121 3.00 -9.24 4.67
N PHE A 122 1.87 -8.58 4.80
CA PHE A 122 1.33 -8.17 6.10
C PHE A 122 -0.14 -8.48 6.23
#